data_060354c722635e248d6dd5930d40179b
#
_entry.id   060354c722635e248d6dd5930d40179b
#
_cell.length_a   1.000
_cell.length_b   1.000
_cell.length_c   1.000
_cell.angle_alpha   90.00
_cell.angle_beta   90.00
_cell.angle_gamma   90.00
#
_symmetry.space_group_name_H-M   'P 1'
#
loop_
_entity.id
_entity.type
_entity.pdbx_description
1 polymer ?
#
loop_
_entity_poly.entity_id
_entity_poly.type
_entity_poly.pdbx_seq_one_letter_code
_entity_poly.pdbx_strand_id
1 'polypeptide(L)'
;MKKLTRQTKVIATIGPATESEEMLEKIILQGVDVCRLNMAHADHEWVREVSHKIRSIGVRLNREPAIMMDVKGPEIRTGYLQDDVELKKDDLLDLVFVAQPVPPTKEGIWQIEVNYDRLADHIKSGDTVLIDNGLIPLLVVDSSVKKIRCQVLQNAVLKSRRHVNLPGIETGLPSLTEKDRRDSIVGIECKHDYFALSFTRDADAIDLFRRFLRDNGSDAQIIAKLEDQKGVSNIDEIISASDAIMIARGDLGIECAFEDLPIIQRKTVGACLANGKPVIVATHLLESMIESPVPTRAEISDVANVVNEGADCLMLSGETTTGKQPLDCLDILNRIASRIESEIVPGLSEELKLFRPKAKMLRSAAMLAMKMNNSAVLVFTRSGDLAAKLGALRPNGAPLFAFTDVDGLHRRLRLIWGIEPFLMNFSENPELTIKNAIQKLKHEEWVESGDQLVTVTNVFAGGRVVESIQLREVD
;
A
#
# COMPACT_ATOMS: atom_id res chain seq x y z
N MET A 1 -28.05 -13.10 3.91
CA MET A 1 -26.60 -12.93 3.62
C MET A 1 -26.08 -11.65 4.30
N LYS A 2 -25.01 -11.74 5.08
CA LYS A 2 -24.37 -10.60 5.74
C LYS A 2 -23.73 -9.70 4.69
N LYS A 3 -24.10 -8.40 4.67
CA LYS A 3 -23.49 -7.44 3.75
C LYS A 3 -22.13 -7.01 4.31
N LEU A 4 -21.11 -7.05 3.48
CA LEU A 4 -19.86 -6.35 3.75
C LEU A 4 -20.17 -4.85 3.85
N THR A 5 -19.63 -4.18 4.85
CA THR A 5 -19.84 -2.73 5.03
C THR A 5 -19.20 -1.94 3.91
N ARG A 6 -18.09 -2.41 3.34
CA ARG A 6 -17.38 -1.85 2.18
C ARG A 6 -16.60 -2.94 1.45
N GLN A 7 -16.26 -2.67 0.20
CA GLN A 7 -15.45 -3.54 -0.66
C GLN A 7 -13.97 -3.09 -0.68
N THR A 8 -13.74 -1.76 -0.79
CA THR A 8 -12.41 -1.14 -0.72
C THR A 8 -11.78 -1.40 0.64
N LYS A 9 -10.55 -1.85 0.70
CA LYS A 9 -9.85 -2.23 1.94
C LYS A 9 -9.24 -1.02 2.63
N VAL A 10 -9.01 -1.13 3.94
CA VAL A 10 -8.41 -0.05 4.75
C VAL A 10 -7.12 -0.52 5.39
N ILE A 11 -6.08 0.29 5.20
CA ILE A 11 -4.78 0.14 5.84
C ILE A 11 -4.63 1.24 6.89
N ALA A 12 -4.33 0.86 8.13
CA ALA A 12 -4.01 1.79 9.19
C ALA A 12 -2.52 1.70 9.55
N THR A 13 -1.84 2.85 9.61
CA THR A 13 -0.49 2.91 10.14
C THR A 13 -0.54 2.94 11.66
N ILE A 14 0.15 1.98 12.29
CA ILE A 14 0.21 1.86 13.74
C ILE A 14 1.30 2.76 14.29
N GLY A 15 1.01 3.39 15.40
CA GLY A 15 1.94 4.27 16.12
C GLY A 15 1.37 4.71 17.47
N PRO A 16 1.92 5.76 18.10
CA PRO A 16 1.58 6.15 19.46
C PRO A 16 0.08 6.30 19.77
N ALA A 17 -0.73 6.70 18.78
CA ALA A 17 -2.18 6.85 18.98
C ALA A 17 -2.93 5.52 18.92
N THR A 18 -2.33 4.43 18.39
CA THR A 18 -3.04 3.18 18.09
C THR A 18 -2.33 1.90 18.54
N GLU A 19 -1.14 1.98 19.16
CA GLU A 19 -0.31 0.81 19.55
C GLU A 19 -0.77 0.08 20.81
N SER A 20 -1.67 0.69 21.61
CA SER A 20 -2.21 0.03 22.80
C SER A 20 -3.11 -1.14 22.41
N GLU A 21 -3.16 -2.19 23.25
CA GLU A 21 -3.99 -3.37 22.99
C GLU A 21 -5.46 -3.00 22.79
N GLU A 22 -5.98 -2.07 23.61
CA GLU A 22 -7.35 -1.59 23.53
C GLU A 22 -7.64 -0.89 22.18
N MET A 23 -6.70 -0.05 21.71
CA MET A 23 -6.88 0.66 20.44
C MET A 23 -6.72 -0.26 19.25
N LEU A 24 -5.76 -1.19 19.28
CA LEU A 24 -5.59 -2.23 18.26
C LEU A 24 -6.87 -3.07 18.12
N GLU A 25 -7.49 -3.48 19.23
CA GLU A 25 -8.76 -4.20 19.19
C GLU A 25 -9.86 -3.36 18.52
N LYS A 26 -10.00 -2.09 18.90
CA LYS A 26 -11.01 -1.18 18.33
C LYS A 26 -10.83 -0.97 16.83
N ILE A 27 -9.60 -0.72 16.35
CA ILE A 27 -9.36 -0.50 14.92
C ILE A 27 -9.59 -1.77 14.09
N ILE A 28 -9.25 -2.96 14.64
CA ILE A 28 -9.54 -4.24 13.98
C ILE A 28 -11.05 -4.48 13.89
N LEU A 29 -11.80 -4.20 14.96
CA LEU A 29 -13.26 -4.28 14.98
C LEU A 29 -13.91 -3.29 14.03
N GLN A 30 -13.34 -2.09 13.83
CA GLN A 30 -13.78 -1.12 12.83
C GLN A 30 -13.43 -1.51 11.39
N GLY A 31 -12.80 -2.66 11.19
CA GLY A 31 -12.60 -3.23 9.86
C GLY A 31 -11.28 -2.88 9.21
N VAL A 32 -10.25 -2.52 9.96
CA VAL A 32 -8.88 -2.44 9.40
C VAL A 32 -8.48 -3.81 8.86
N ASP A 33 -8.05 -3.83 7.60
CA ASP A 33 -7.68 -5.04 6.87
C ASP A 33 -6.18 -5.29 6.92
N VAL A 34 -5.37 -4.22 6.97
CA VAL A 34 -3.91 -4.29 7.04
C VAL A 34 -3.38 -3.29 8.06
N CYS A 35 -2.50 -3.74 8.95
CA CYS A 35 -1.74 -2.90 9.86
C CYS A 35 -0.36 -2.60 9.27
N ARG A 36 -0.06 -1.33 9.00
CA ARG A 36 1.24 -0.88 8.49
C ARG A 36 2.16 -0.49 9.63
N LEU A 37 3.40 -1.01 9.64
CA LEU A 37 4.48 -0.63 10.55
C LEU A 37 5.55 0.11 9.76
N ASN A 38 5.79 1.40 10.08
CA ASN A 38 6.68 2.28 9.34
C ASN A 38 8.10 2.29 9.94
N MET A 39 9.07 1.66 9.27
CA MET A 39 10.46 1.54 9.72
C MET A 39 11.28 2.84 9.63
N ALA A 40 10.72 3.91 9.12
CA ALA A 40 11.36 5.22 9.23
C ALA A 40 11.42 5.73 10.69
N HIS A 41 10.49 5.28 11.54
CA HIS A 41 10.31 5.75 12.93
C HIS A 41 10.32 4.63 13.96
N ALA A 42 10.01 3.39 13.58
CA ALA A 42 9.93 2.25 14.48
C ALA A 42 11.30 1.66 14.82
N ASP A 43 11.45 1.15 16.04
CA ASP A 43 12.56 0.30 16.42
C ASP A 43 12.17 -1.20 16.40
N HIS A 44 13.17 -2.07 16.50
CA HIS A 44 12.97 -3.51 16.33
C HIS A 44 12.20 -4.16 17.48
N GLU A 45 12.34 -3.66 18.71
CA GLU A 45 11.66 -4.19 19.88
C GLU A 45 10.16 -3.86 19.82
N TRP A 46 9.85 -2.62 19.52
CA TRP A 46 8.48 -2.16 19.30
C TRP A 46 7.79 -2.97 18.18
N VAL A 47 8.48 -3.22 17.06
CA VAL A 47 7.91 -4.03 15.94
C VAL A 47 7.53 -5.43 16.41
N ARG A 48 8.39 -6.11 17.20
CA ARG A 48 8.08 -7.44 17.74
C ARG A 48 6.88 -7.41 18.67
N GLU A 49 6.83 -6.44 19.57
CA GLU A 49 5.73 -6.30 20.55
C GLU A 49 4.40 -6.03 19.85
N VAL A 50 4.35 -5.03 18.95
CA VAL A 50 3.13 -4.65 18.25
C VAL A 50 2.65 -5.74 17.31
N SER A 51 3.56 -6.41 16.59
CA SER A 51 3.20 -7.55 15.73
C SER A 51 2.56 -8.68 16.54
N HIS A 52 3.12 -9.00 17.71
CA HIS A 52 2.55 -10.01 18.59
C HIS A 52 1.14 -9.62 19.09
N LYS A 53 0.94 -8.36 19.51
CA LYS A 53 -0.38 -7.84 19.91
C LYS A 53 -1.40 -7.97 18.77
N ILE A 54 -1.06 -7.50 17.58
CA ILE A 54 -1.95 -7.57 16.39
C ILE A 54 -2.38 -9.03 16.12
N ARG A 55 -1.43 -9.98 16.12
CA ARG A 55 -1.72 -11.40 15.89
C ARG A 55 -2.63 -11.98 16.98
N SER A 56 -2.31 -11.73 18.25
CA SER A 56 -3.09 -12.24 19.39
C SER A 56 -4.53 -11.73 19.37
N ILE A 57 -4.72 -10.44 19.11
CA ILE A 57 -6.04 -9.82 19.00
C ILE A 57 -6.79 -10.38 17.79
N GLY A 58 -6.12 -10.49 16.63
CA GLY A 58 -6.73 -11.02 15.40
C GLY A 58 -7.29 -12.43 15.57
N VAL A 59 -6.52 -13.32 16.21
CA VAL A 59 -6.98 -14.68 16.55
C VAL A 59 -8.18 -14.65 17.49
N ARG A 60 -8.11 -13.84 18.56
CA ARG A 60 -9.20 -13.70 19.55
C ARG A 60 -10.51 -13.20 18.92
N LEU A 61 -10.41 -12.27 17.97
CA LEU A 61 -11.56 -11.70 17.29
C LEU A 61 -12.03 -12.51 16.07
N ASN A 62 -11.37 -13.62 15.73
CA ASN A 62 -11.56 -14.36 14.47
C ASN A 62 -11.50 -13.43 13.23
N ARG A 63 -10.65 -12.39 13.31
CA ARG A 63 -10.42 -11.42 12.24
C ARG A 63 -8.95 -11.02 12.25
N GLU A 64 -8.13 -11.77 11.52
CA GLU A 64 -6.69 -11.51 11.46
C GLU A 64 -6.37 -10.48 10.35
N PRO A 65 -5.95 -9.25 10.69
CA PRO A 65 -5.45 -8.32 9.70
C PRO A 65 -4.08 -8.79 9.17
N ALA A 66 -3.75 -8.43 7.93
CA ALA A 66 -2.38 -8.57 7.45
C ALA A 66 -1.46 -7.55 8.15
N ILE A 67 -0.17 -7.86 8.24
CA ILE A 67 0.85 -6.93 8.72
C ILE A 67 1.78 -6.59 7.56
N MET A 68 1.96 -5.30 7.31
CA MET A 68 2.85 -4.74 6.31
C MET A 68 3.98 -3.99 6.97
N MET A 69 5.23 -4.39 6.73
CA MET A 69 6.40 -3.61 7.06
C MET A 69 6.73 -2.67 5.92
N ASP A 70 6.76 -1.37 6.19
CA ASP A 70 7.17 -0.36 5.22
C ASP A 70 8.63 -0.02 5.48
N VAL A 71 9.54 -0.51 4.62
CA VAL A 71 10.98 -0.27 4.76
C VAL A 71 11.33 1.14 4.31
N LYS A 72 12.30 1.75 5.01
CA LYS A 72 12.58 3.17 4.86
C LYS A 72 13.08 3.55 3.45
N GLY A 73 13.88 2.68 2.84
CA GLY A 73 14.56 2.97 1.60
C GLY A 73 15.72 3.97 1.72
N PRO A 74 16.38 4.26 0.60
CA PRO A 74 17.47 5.23 0.55
C PRO A 74 16.94 6.65 0.59
N GLU A 75 17.39 7.45 1.56
CA GLU A 75 17.05 8.86 1.67
C GLU A 75 18.29 9.74 1.69
N ILE A 76 18.20 10.84 0.97
CA ILE A 76 19.17 11.94 1.08
C ILE A 76 18.61 12.94 2.08
N ARG A 77 19.43 13.33 3.07
CA ARG A 77 19.03 14.29 4.11
C ARG A 77 20.10 15.32 4.36
N THR A 78 19.64 16.49 4.77
CA THR A 78 20.54 17.52 5.32
C THR A 78 21.08 17.11 6.70
N GLY A 79 22.22 17.66 7.10
CA GLY A 79 22.84 17.46 8.39
C GLY A 79 22.10 18.16 9.54
N TYR A 80 22.76 18.18 10.70
CA TYR A 80 22.29 18.90 11.88
C TYR A 80 22.65 20.38 11.81
N LEU A 81 21.73 21.22 12.24
CA LEU A 81 21.95 22.66 12.48
C LEU A 81 21.86 22.92 13.99
N GLN A 82 22.65 23.90 14.49
CA GLN A 82 22.51 24.34 15.87
C GLN A 82 21.21 25.11 16.09
N ASP A 83 20.89 26.00 15.13
CA ASP A 83 19.68 26.80 15.11
C ASP A 83 19.03 26.69 13.73
N ASP A 84 17.72 26.94 13.65
CA ASP A 84 16.99 27.05 12.40
C ASP A 84 17.57 28.24 11.58
N VAL A 85 17.73 28.03 10.27
CA VAL A 85 18.33 29.02 9.36
C VAL A 85 17.25 29.68 8.53
N GLU A 86 17.09 30.98 8.68
CA GLU A 86 16.25 31.80 7.79
C GLU A 86 16.94 31.99 6.45
N LEU A 87 16.38 31.42 5.38
CA LEU A 87 16.83 31.62 4.01
C LEU A 87 15.91 32.61 3.30
N LYS A 88 16.52 33.59 2.62
CA LYS A 88 15.79 34.54 1.77
C LYS A 88 15.90 34.13 0.31
N LYS A 89 14.94 34.54 -0.48
CA LYS A 89 15.01 34.38 -1.93
C LYS A 89 16.30 35.06 -2.43
N ASP A 90 16.95 34.37 -3.36
CA ASP A 90 18.23 34.72 -3.99
C ASP A 90 19.47 34.53 -3.10
N ASP A 91 19.33 34.10 -1.83
CA ASP A 91 20.47 33.67 -1.03
C ASP A 91 21.19 32.49 -1.70
N LEU A 92 22.49 32.38 -1.41
CA LEU A 92 23.29 31.23 -1.86
C LEU A 92 23.45 30.22 -0.71
N LEU A 93 23.23 28.94 -1.04
CA LEU A 93 23.38 27.80 -0.15
C LEU A 93 24.33 26.79 -0.78
N ASP A 94 25.42 26.47 -0.11
CA ASP A 94 26.33 25.39 -0.50
C ASP A 94 25.91 24.07 0.21
N LEU A 95 25.55 23.06 -0.55
CA LEU A 95 25.39 21.68 -0.07
C LEU A 95 26.77 21.03 -0.05
N VAL A 96 27.25 20.62 1.13
CA VAL A 96 28.61 20.10 1.33
C VAL A 96 28.59 18.66 1.83
N PHE A 97 29.66 17.91 1.55
CA PHE A 97 29.76 16.47 1.85
C PHE A 97 30.70 16.18 3.04
N VAL A 98 30.86 17.11 3.98
CA VAL A 98 31.77 17.01 5.13
C VAL A 98 30.99 17.03 6.43
N ALA A 99 31.30 16.11 7.31
CA ALA A 99 30.62 15.86 8.59
C ALA A 99 30.84 16.95 9.67
N GLN A 100 30.74 18.23 9.33
CA GLN A 100 30.75 19.34 10.33
C GLN A 100 29.78 20.45 9.92
N PRO A 101 28.90 20.92 10.82
CA PRO A 101 28.10 22.11 10.56
C PRO A 101 29.08 23.29 10.36
N VAL A 102 29.04 23.85 9.18
CA VAL A 102 29.91 24.97 8.82
C VAL A 102 29.10 26.26 8.96
N PRO A 103 29.52 27.22 9.81
CA PRO A 103 28.85 28.50 9.89
C PRO A 103 28.92 29.21 8.52
N PRO A 104 28.06 30.21 8.26
CA PRO A 104 28.08 30.94 7.01
C PRO A 104 29.48 31.45 6.74
N THR A 105 29.90 31.36 5.48
CA THR A 105 31.22 31.87 5.07
C THR A 105 31.29 33.37 5.32
N LYS A 106 32.52 33.96 5.35
CA LYS A 106 32.72 35.41 5.42
C LYS A 106 32.00 36.19 4.30
N GLU A 107 31.57 35.49 3.25
CA GLU A 107 30.84 36.04 2.10
C GLU A 107 29.30 35.95 2.25
N GLY A 108 28.79 35.50 3.43
CA GLY A 108 27.34 35.35 3.67
C GLY A 108 26.69 34.17 3.00
N ILE A 109 27.48 33.21 2.53
CA ILE A 109 26.94 31.96 1.91
C ILE A 109 26.72 30.94 2.99
N TRP A 110 25.48 30.44 3.08
CA TRP A 110 25.12 29.35 3.99
C TRP A 110 25.71 28.01 3.51
N GLN A 111 26.07 27.14 4.44
CA GLN A 111 26.55 25.80 4.15
C GLN A 111 25.79 24.79 4.99
N ILE A 112 25.34 23.70 4.35
CA ILE A 112 24.70 22.58 5.03
C ILE A 112 25.26 21.24 4.52
N GLU A 113 25.52 20.32 5.44
CA GLU A 113 25.92 18.98 5.11
C GLU A 113 24.77 18.22 4.44
N VAL A 114 25.11 17.33 3.50
CA VAL A 114 24.20 16.33 2.91
C VAL A 114 24.85 14.95 3.01
N ASN A 115 24.09 13.96 3.43
CA ASN A 115 24.56 12.60 3.73
C ASN A 115 24.85 11.72 2.48
N TYR A 116 24.98 12.32 1.31
CA TYR A 116 25.29 11.63 0.06
C TYR A 116 26.44 12.31 -0.66
N ASP A 117 27.64 11.77 -0.51
CA ASP A 117 28.90 12.33 -0.99
C ASP A 117 29.08 12.28 -2.53
N ARG A 118 28.34 11.38 -3.20
CA ARG A 118 28.32 11.27 -4.67
C ARG A 118 27.26 12.12 -5.35
N LEU A 119 26.56 12.98 -4.63
CA LEU A 119 25.50 13.82 -5.18
C LEU A 119 26.01 14.68 -6.34
N ALA A 120 27.23 15.18 -6.24
CA ALA A 120 27.85 15.99 -7.29
C ALA A 120 28.09 15.25 -8.62
N ASP A 121 28.14 13.91 -8.62
CA ASP A 121 28.31 13.10 -9.83
C ASP A 121 27.04 13.09 -10.69
N HIS A 122 25.88 13.38 -10.08
CA HIS A 122 24.57 13.23 -10.68
C HIS A 122 23.87 14.55 -11.00
N ILE A 123 24.36 15.66 -10.44
CA ILE A 123 23.69 16.96 -10.49
C ILE A 123 24.51 17.99 -11.30
N LYS A 124 23.85 18.83 -12.05
CA LYS A 124 24.46 19.87 -12.89
C LYS A 124 23.79 21.23 -12.72
N SER A 125 24.47 22.29 -13.15
CA SER A 125 23.87 23.64 -13.19
C SER A 125 22.57 23.64 -13.97
N GLY A 126 21.54 24.26 -13.41
CA GLY A 126 20.17 24.31 -13.93
C GLY A 126 19.24 23.26 -13.35
N ASP A 127 19.75 22.24 -12.64
CA ASP A 127 18.91 21.26 -11.97
C ASP A 127 18.23 21.86 -10.72
N THR A 128 17.11 21.24 -10.32
CA THR A 128 16.34 21.62 -9.14
C THR A 128 16.66 20.68 -7.99
N VAL A 129 16.87 21.23 -6.79
CA VAL A 129 16.94 20.48 -5.53
C VAL A 129 15.80 20.97 -4.65
N LEU A 130 15.06 20.05 -4.08
CA LEU A 130 13.96 20.35 -3.16
C LEU A 130 14.32 19.87 -1.76
N ILE A 131 14.22 20.75 -0.76
CA ILE A 131 14.45 20.40 0.65
C ILE A 131 13.15 20.56 1.43
N ASP A 132 12.98 19.74 2.49
CA ASP A 132 11.84 19.74 3.40
C ASP A 132 10.50 19.55 2.67
N ASN A 133 10.36 18.41 1.98
CA ASN A 133 9.16 18.06 1.21
C ASN A 133 8.76 19.13 0.17
N GLY A 134 9.75 19.74 -0.47
CA GLY A 134 9.53 20.75 -1.51
C GLY A 134 9.31 22.17 -1.00
N LEU A 135 9.29 22.39 0.32
CA LEU A 135 9.11 23.72 0.91
C LEU A 135 10.29 24.67 0.66
N ILE A 136 11.46 24.14 0.35
CA ILE A 136 12.68 24.92 0.07
C ILE A 136 13.18 24.54 -1.32
N PRO A 137 12.66 25.16 -2.39
CA PRO A 137 13.16 24.93 -3.73
C PRO A 137 14.46 25.69 -3.98
N LEU A 138 15.43 24.98 -4.54
CA LEU A 138 16.76 25.47 -4.85
C LEU A 138 17.07 25.23 -6.33
N LEU A 139 17.75 26.18 -6.97
CA LEU A 139 18.32 26.05 -8.31
C LEU A 139 19.83 25.83 -8.21
N VAL A 140 20.33 24.77 -8.80
CA VAL A 140 21.78 24.51 -8.85
C VAL A 140 22.45 25.55 -9.77
N VAL A 141 23.37 26.32 -9.22
CA VAL A 141 24.15 27.33 -9.95
C VAL A 141 25.48 26.75 -10.41
N ASP A 142 26.17 26.02 -9.52
CA ASP A 142 27.47 25.41 -9.78
C ASP A 142 27.58 24.05 -9.03
N SER A 143 28.29 23.08 -9.63
CA SER A 143 28.53 21.79 -9.02
C SER A 143 30.00 21.41 -9.12
N SER A 144 30.56 20.99 -7.99
CA SER A 144 31.92 20.49 -7.88
C SER A 144 31.97 19.26 -6.96
N VAL A 145 33.04 18.50 -7.02
CA VAL A 145 33.24 17.27 -6.21
C VAL A 145 33.10 17.52 -4.70
N LYS A 146 33.31 18.75 -4.22
CA LYS A 146 33.26 19.08 -2.78
C LYS A 146 31.97 19.72 -2.33
N LYS A 147 31.23 20.34 -3.23
CA LYS A 147 30.03 21.10 -2.90
C LYS A 147 29.18 21.37 -4.12
N ILE A 148 27.89 21.55 -3.89
CA ILE A 148 26.91 22.01 -4.88
C ILE A 148 26.41 23.37 -4.41
N ARG A 149 26.60 24.40 -5.22
CA ARG A 149 26.10 25.75 -4.93
C ARG A 149 24.72 25.90 -5.51
N CYS A 150 23.77 26.28 -4.66
CA CYS A 150 22.40 26.49 -5.01
C CYS A 150 21.96 27.92 -4.73
N GLN A 151 21.02 28.43 -5.53
CA GLN A 151 20.27 29.66 -5.28
C GLN A 151 18.91 29.29 -4.66
N VAL A 152 18.56 29.96 -3.58
CA VAL A 152 17.25 29.81 -2.91
C VAL A 152 16.17 30.50 -3.74
N LEU A 153 15.10 29.80 -4.12
CA LEU A 153 14.08 30.35 -5.00
C LEU A 153 12.93 31.05 -4.27
N GLN A 154 12.76 30.80 -2.97
CA GLN A 154 11.74 31.45 -2.12
C GLN A 154 12.22 31.57 -0.66
N ASN A 155 11.62 32.49 0.10
CA ASN A 155 11.89 32.59 1.53
C ASN A 155 11.45 31.32 2.26
N ALA A 156 12.30 30.78 3.13
CA ALA A 156 12.05 29.58 3.88
C ALA A 156 12.85 29.52 5.19
N VAL A 157 12.49 28.60 6.07
CA VAL A 157 13.27 28.27 7.28
C VAL A 157 13.80 26.85 7.15
N LEU A 158 15.13 26.73 7.06
CA LEU A 158 15.80 25.44 6.98
C LEU A 158 16.04 24.90 8.40
N LYS A 159 15.52 23.69 8.64
CA LYS A 159 15.68 22.96 9.91
C LYS A 159 16.62 21.78 9.76
N SER A 160 17.04 21.19 10.88
CA SER A 160 17.90 20.01 10.91
C SER A 160 17.28 18.80 10.21
N ARG A 161 18.11 18.00 9.54
CA ARG A 161 17.79 16.66 9.01
C ARG A 161 16.61 16.60 8.05
N ARG A 162 16.46 17.61 7.19
CA ARG A 162 15.38 17.65 6.19
C ARG A 162 15.68 16.76 5.01
N HIS A 163 14.61 16.17 4.46
CA HIS A 163 14.69 15.34 3.26
C HIS A 163 15.13 16.20 2.07
N VAL A 164 15.96 15.62 1.20
CA VAL A 164 16.45 16.25 -0.04
C VAL A 164 15.92 15.43 -1.21
N ASN A 165 15.05 16.00 -2.01
CA ASN A 165 14.51 15.42 -3.22
C ASN A 165 15.19 15.99 -4.46
N LEU A 166 15.33 15.17 -5.48
CA LEU A 166 16.05 15.46 -6.71
C LEU A 166 15.17 15.10 -7.93
N PRO A 167 14.14 15.91 -8.23
CA PRO A 167 13.19 15.58 -9.28
C PRO A 167 13.85 15.27 -10.62
N GLY A 168 13.58 14.08 -11.16
CA GLY A 168 14.10 13.62 -12.45
C GLY A 168 15.58 13.25 -12.49
N ILE A 169 16.29 13.25 -11.35
CA ILE A 169 17.71 12.91 -11.27
C ILE A 169 17.88 11.48 -10.78
N GLU A 170 18.56 10.65 -11.57
CA GLU A 170 18.93 9.30 -11.17
C GLU A 170 20.13 9.35 -10.22
N THR A 171 19.90 9.00 -8.96
CA THR A 171 20.96 8.80 -7.96
C THR A 171 21.43 7.36 -8.00
N GLY A 172 22.71 7.10 -7.83
CA GLY A 172 23.27 5.75 -7.71
C GLY A 172 23.02 5.10 -6.33
N LEU A 173 21.98 5.51 -5.62
CA LEU A 173 21.63 4.96 -4.31
C LEU A 173 21.12 3.53 -4.45
N PRO A 174 21.52 2.61 -3.54
CA PRO A 174 21.07 1.23 -3.59
C PRO A 174 19.56 1.14 -3.31
N SER A 175 18.85 0.33 -4.09
CA SER A 175 17.42 0.11 -3.90
C SER A 175 17.07 -0.53 -2.54
N LEU A 176 18.02 -1.20 -1.89
CA LEU A 176 17.87 -1.85 -0.59
C LEU A 176 19.08 -1.50 0.29
N THR A 177 18.86 -0.70 1.32
CA THR A 177 19.91 -0.28 2.25
C THR A 177 20.24 -1.38 3.28
N GLU A 178 21.39 -1.25 3.96
CA GLU A 178 21.74 -2.14 5.08
C GLU A 178 20.75 -2.02 6.26
N LYS A 179 20.14 -0.84 6.45
CA LYS A 179 19.07 -0.68 7.42
C LYS A 179 17.83 -1.49 7.00
N ASP A 180 17.41 -1.39 5.74
CA ASP A 180 16.25 -2.12 5.23
C ASP A 180 16.42 -3.63 5.35
N ARG A 181 17.64 -4.14 5.12
CA ARG A 181 17.97 -5.56 5.34
C ARG A 181 17.78 -5.97 6.79
N ARG A 182 18.32 -5.19 7.73
CA ARG A 182 18.19 -5.47 9.17
C ARG A 182 16.75 -5.38 9.65
N ASP A 183 16.01 -4.37 9.21
CA ASP A 183 14.60 -4.20 9.51
C ASP A 183 13.78 -5.37 8.96
N SER A 184 14.05 -5.79 7.72
CA SER A 184 13.35 -6.90 7.08
C SER A 184 13.56 -8.24 7.80
N ILE A 185 14.73 -8.49 8.38
CA ILE A 185 14.95 -9.69 9.20
C ILE A 185 13.97 -9.74 10.37
N VAL A 186 13.73 -8.61 11.04
CA VAL A 186 12.75 -8.54 12.14
C VAL A 186 11.33 -8.81 11.63
N GLY A 187 10.96 -8.25 10.47
CA GLY A 187 9.67 -8.53 9.85
C GLY A 187 9.49 -10.01 9.47
N ILE A 188 10.57 -10.67 9.01
CA ILE A 188 10.59 -12.10 8.70
C ILE A 188 10.39 -12.91 9.99
N GLU A 189 11.12 -12.60 11.07
CA GLU A 189 10.96 -13.22 12.38
C GLU A 189 9.51 -13.13 12.89
N CYS A 190 8.87 -11.97 12.71
CA CYS A 190 7.49 -11.68 13.08
C CYS A 190 6.46 -12.22 12.08
N LYS A 191 6.89 -12.90 11.00
CA LYS A 191 6.03 -13.44 9.93
C LYS A 191 5.10 -12.36 9.34
N HIS A 192 5.67 -11.21 8.97
CA HIS A 192 4.91 -10.18 8.26
C HIS A 192 4.43 -10.70 6.90
N ASP A 193 3.23 -10.28 6.51
CA ASP A 193 2.57 -10.75 5.29
C ASP A 193 3.07 -10.00 4.05
N TYR A 194 3.47 -8.72 4.26
CA TYR A 194 3.90 -7.81 3.20
C TYR A 194 5.14 -7.00 3.61
N PHE A 195 5.96 -6.70 2.61
CA PHE A 195 7.00 -5.68 2.70
C PHE A 195 6.75 -4.62 1.62
N ALA A 196 6.62 -3.36 2.01
CA ALA A 196 6.52 -2.24 1.10
C ALA A 196 7.93 -1.67 0.84
N LEU A 197 8.39 -1.76 -0.41
CA LEU A 197 9.71 -1.33 -0.85
C LEU A 197 9.65 0.13 -1.31
N SER A 198 10.30 1.03 -0.56
CA SER A 198 10.34 2.45 -0.89
C SER A 198 11.25 2.73 -2.08
N PHE A 199 10.90 3.79 -2.84
CA PHE A 199 11.64 4.25 -4.02
C PHE A 199 11.92 3.15 -5.04
N THR A 200 10.89 2.36 -5.35
CA THR A 200 10.98 1.30 -6.37
C THR A 200 11.04 1.92 -7.77
N ARG A 201 12.18 1.77 -8.45
CA ARG A 201 12.46 2.39 -9.74
C ARG A 201 12.40 1.44 -10.93
N ASP A 202 12.58 0.14 -10.69
CA ASP A 202 12.66 -0.90 -11.71
C ASP A 202 12.29 -2.29 -11.14
N ALA A 203 12.18 -3.26 -12.03
CA ALA A 203 11.93 -4.65 -11.68
C ALA A 203 13.10 -5.29 -10.93
N ASP A 204 14.34 -4.89 -11.23
CA ASP A 204 15.55 -5.47 -10.61
C ASP A 204 15.60 -5.23 -9.11
N ALA A 205 15.14 -4.06 -8.65
CA ALA A 205 15.02 -3.74 -7.23
C ALA A 205 14.07 -4.71 -6.50
N ILE A 206 12.94 -5.04 -7.13
CA ILE A 206 11.94 -5.97 -6.59
C ILE A 206 12.51 -7.39 -6.55
N ASP A 207 13.18 -7.81 -7.63
CA ASP A 207 13.77 -9.13 -7.73
C ASP A 207 14.94 -9.31 -6.75
N LEU A 208 15.73 -8.27 -6.52
CA LEU A 208 16.78 -8.25 -5.49
C LEU A 208 16.17 -8.46 -4.09
N PHE A 209 15.11 -7.71 -3.78
CA PHE A 209 14.47 -7.82 -2.48
C PHE A 209 13.75 -9.16 -2.31
N ARG A 210 13.11 -9.67 -3.36
CA ARG A 210 12.46 -10.98 -3.35
C ARG A 210 13.46 -12.12 -3.10
N ARG A 211 14.64 -12.06 -3.71
CA ARG A 211 15.74 -13.01 -3.42
C ARG A 211 16.14 -12.91 -1.95
N PHE A 212 16.39 -11.71 -1.44
CA PHE A 212 16.73 -11.50 -0.04
C PHE A 212 15.70 -12.11 0.92
N LEU A 213 14.40 -11.88 0.70
CA LEU A 213 13.34 -12.46 1.52
C LEU A 213 13.36 -13.99 1.48
N ARG A 214 13.48 -14.59 0.30
CA ARG A 214 13.54 -16.05 0.12
C ARG A 214 14.77 -16.68 0.77
N ASP A 215 15.94 -16.08 0.61
CA ASP A 215 17.18 -16.55 1.20
C ASP A 215 17.13 -16.55 2.73
N ASN A 216 16.27 -15.71 3.31
CA ASN A 216 16.00 -15.66 4.75
C ASN A 216 14.72 -16.42 5.15
N GLY A 217 14.18 -17.28 4.29
CA GLY A 217 13.08 -18.19 4.59
C GLY A 217 11.68 -17.56 4.60
N SER A 218 11.48 -16.42 3.94
CA SER A 218 10.19 -15.73 3.86
C SER A 218 9.56 -15.84 2.48
N ASP A 219 8.24 -16.10 2.46
CA ASP A 219 7.37 -16.06 1.28
C ASP A 219 6.46 -14.80 1.25
N ALA A 220 6.78 -13.80 2.08
CA ALA A 220 6.04 -12.54 2.14
C ALA A 220 6.00 -11.85 0.77
N GLN A 221 4.90 -11.15 0.52
CA GLN A 221 4.67 -10.45 -0.72
C GLN A 221 5.27 -9.04 -0.70
N ILE A 222 5.65 -8.53 -1.88
CA ILE A 222 6.29 -7.23 -2.04
C ILE A 222 5.30 -6.24 -2.64
N ILE A 223 5.11 -5.12 -1.93
CA ILE A 223 4.39 -3.95 -2.41
C ILE A 223 5.43 -2.95 -2.92
N ALA A 224 5.39 -2.66 -4.21
CA ALA A 224 6.28 -1.65 -4.79
C ALA A 224 5.69 -0.25 -4.58
N LYS A 225 6.46 0.66 -3.95
CA LYS A 225 6.03 2.04 -3.72
C LYS A 225 6.44 2.92 -4.89
N LEU A 226 5.46 3.57 -5.48
CA LEU A 226 5.63 4.53 -6.57
C LEU A 226 5.78 5.92 -5.95
N GLU A 227 7.01 6.45 -5.96
CA GLU A 227 7.41 7.65 -5.21
C GLU A 227 8.19 8.65 -6.05
N ASP A 228 8.67 8.27 -7.25
CA ASP A 228 9.46 9.14 -8.12
C ASP A 228 9.10 8.98 -9.62
N GLN A 229 9.64 9.89 -10.45
CA GLN A 229 9.39 9.90 -11.90
C GLN A 229 9.90 8.65 -12.61
N LYS A 230 10.99 8.05 -12.12
CA LYS A 230 11.55 6.84 -12.72
C LYS A 230 10.63 5.64 -12.52
N GLY A 231 10.09 5.48 -11.30
CA GLY A 231 9.09 4.47 -11.01
C GLY A 231 7.84 4.64 -11.87
N VAL A 232 7.37 5.88 -12.08
CA VAL A 232 6.23 6.16 -12.99
C VAL A 232 6.54 5.74 -14.42
N SER A 233 7.75 6.02 -14.90
CA SER A 233 8.15 5.69 -16.27
C SER A 233 8.27 4.17 -16.49
N ASN A 234 8.63 3.41 -15.47
CA ASN A 234 8.83 1.97 -15.50
C ASN A 234 7.65 1.17 -14.92
N ILE A 235 6.48 1.79 -14.82
CA ILE A 235 5.33 1.22 -14.09
C ILE A 235 4.92 -0.18 -14.57
N ASP A 236 4.98 -0.46 -15.84
CA ASP A 236 4.53 -1.74 -16.41
C ASP A 236 5.43 -2.91 -15.95
N GLU A 237 6.74 -2.72 -15.92
CA GLU A 237 7.68 -3.75 -15.42
C GLU A 237 7.59 -3.90 -13.90
N ILE A 238 7.38 -2.79 -13.17
CA ILE A 238 7.19 -2.78 -11.71
C ILE A 238 5.92 -3.54 -11.33
N ILE A 239 4.78 -3.29 -12.01
CA ILE A 239 3.53 -4.03 -11.82
C ILE A 239 3.75 -5.53 -12.09
N SER A 240 4.49 -5.86 -13.13
CA SER A 240 4.77 -7.24 -13.50
C SER A 240 5.54 -7.99 -12.43
N ALA A 241 6.58 -7.37 -11.88
CA ALA A 241 7.50 -7.95 -10.91
C ALA A 241 6.98 -7.97 -9.46
N SER A 242 6.14 -7.00 -9.08
CA SER A 242 5.60 -6.86 -7.71
C SER A 242 4.34 -7.70 -7.48
N ASP A 243 3.92 -7.78 -6.21
CA ASP A 243 2.66 -8.44 -5.81
C ASP A 243 1.52 -7.44 -5.64
N ALA A 244 1.85 -6.17 -5.33
CA ALA A 244 0.93 -5.04 -5.28
C ALA A 244 1.69 -3.73 -5.51
N ILE A 245 0.96 -2.65 -5.78
CA ILE A 245 1.51 -1.29 -5.95
C ILE A 245 0.97 -0.37 -4.85
N MET A 246 1.81 0.54 -4.35
CA MET A 246 1.39 1.64 -3.49
C MET A 246 1.73 2.97 -4.16
N ILE A 247 0.72 3.79 -4.42
CA ILE A 247 0.89 5.16 -4.89
C ILE A 247 1.08 6.04 -3.65
N ALA A 248 2.32 6.40 -3.34
CA ALA A 248 2.69 7.23 -2.20
C ALA A 248 2.66 8.70 -2.61
N ARG A 249 1.45 9.30 -2.59
CA ARG A 249 1.18 10.63 -3.16
C ARG A 249 1.99 11.75 -2.52
N GLY A 250 2.39 11.58 -1.25
CA GLY A 250 3.23 12.54 -0.53
C GLY A 250 4.58 12.75 -1.23
N ASP A 251 5.34 11.66 -1.42
CA ASP A 251 6.66 11.71 -2.06
C ASP A 251 6.53 11.96 -3.56
N LEU A 252 5.58 11.28 -4.22
CA LEU A 252 5.35 11.44 -5.64
C LEU A 252 4.95 12.87 -6.03
N GLY A 253 4.19 13.57 -5.17
CA GLY A 253 3.78 14.96 -5.38
C GLY A 253 4.93 15.98 -5.24
N ILE A 254 6.07 15.56 -4.65
CA ILE A 254 7.30 16.37 -4.62
C ILE A 254 8.11 16.14 -5.90
N GLU A 255 8.12 14.92 -6.39
CA GLU A 255 8.92 14.47 -7.54
C GLU A 255 8.26 14.77 -8.90
N CYS A 256 6.94 14.95 -8.95
CA CYS A 256 6.16 15.22 -10.16
C CYS A 256 5.44 16.56 -10.07
N ALA A 257 5.02 17.11 -11.22
CA ALA A 257 4.17 18.30 -11.24
C ALA A 257 2.81 18.01 -10.58
N PHE A 258 2.28 18.97 -9.82
CA PHE A 258 1.03 18.78 -9.06
C PHE A 258 -0.15 18.40 -9.94
N GLU A 259 -0.25 18.98 -11.13
CA GLU A 259 -1.29 18.71 -12.12
C GLU A 259 -1.22 17.31 -12.72
N ASP A 260 -0.05 16.66 -12.71
CA ASP A 260 0.13 15.30 -13.23
C ASP A 260 -0.26 14.22 -12.22
N LEU A 261 -0.23 14.52 -10.92
CA LEU A 261 -0.44 13.54 -9.87
C LEU A 261 -1.78 12.78 -10.00
N PRO A 262 -2.94 13.43 -10.25
CA PRO A 262 -4.20 12.72 -10.46
C PRO A 262 -4.20 11.85 -11.73
N ILE A 263 -3.46 12.27 -12.76
CA ILE A 263 -3.35 11.53 -14.03
C ILE A 263 -2.51 10.27 -13.80
N ILE A 264 -1.39 10.39 -13.11
CA ILE A 264 -0.50 9.27 -12.73
C ILE A 264 -1.29 8.26 -11.88
N GLN A 265 -1.99 8.73 -10.85
CA GLN A 265 -2.82 7.89 -9.98
C GLN A 265 -3.81 7.06 -10.79
N ARG A 266 -4.65 7.71 -11.60
CA ARG A 266 -5.67 7.03 -12.40
C ARG A 266 -5.08 6.03 -13.40
N LYS A 267 -3.98 6.39 -14.08
CA LYS A 267 -3.29 5.48 -15.00
C LYS A 267 -2.72 4.27 -14.28
N THR A 268 -2.09 4.48 -13.13
CA THR A 268 -1.53 3.39 -12.31
C THR A 268 -2.61 2.46 -11.80
N VAL A 269 -3.73 2.99 -11.28
CA VAL A 269 -4.88 2.18 -10.84
C VAL A 269 -5.40 1.35 -12.01
N GLY A 270 -5.64 1.96 -13.18
CA GLY A 270 -6.09 1.25 -14.39
C GLY A 270 -5.12 0.15 -14.83
N ALA A 271 -3.81 0.42 -14.82
CA ALA A 271 -2.79 -0.58 -15.18
C ALA A 271 -2.75 -1.76 -14.18
N CYS A 272 -2.89 -1.48 -12.88
CA CYS A 272 -2.97 -2.53 -11.85
C CYS A 272 -4.20 -3.40 -12.03
N LEU A 273 -5.37 -2.79 -12.24
CA LEU A 273 -6.62 -3.52 -12.52
C LEU A 273 -6.50 -4.40 -13.76
N ALA A 274 -5.95 -3.88 -14.86
CA ALA A 274 -5.76 -4.63 -16.11
C ALA A 274 -4.87 -5.86 -15.94
N ASN A 275 -3.93 -5.82 -14.97
CA ASN A 275 -3.02 -6.93 -14.67
C ASN A 275 -3.47 -7.80 -13.47
N GLY A 276 -4.59 -7.46 -12.82
CA GLY A 276 -5.09 -8.19 -11.64
C GLY A 276 -4.18 -8.06 -10.43
N LYS A 277 -3.52 -6.90 -10.25
CA LYS A 277 -2.65 -6.58 -9.12
C LYS A 277 -3.35 -5.59 -8.18
N PRO A 278 -3.35 -5.83 -6.87
CA PRO A 278 -3.90 -4.87 -5.91
C PRO A 278 -3.15 -3.54 -5.95
N VAL A 279 -3.89 -2.44 -5.78
CA VAL A 279 -3.33 -1.10 -5.71
C VAL A 279 -3.81 -0.35 -4.48
N ILE A 280 -2.86 0.28 -3.79
CA ILE A 280 -3.05 1.07 -2.59
C ILE A 280 -2.87 2.55 -2.95
N VAL A 281 -3.80 3.40 -2.55
CA VAL A 281 -3.62 4.85 -2.57
C VAL A 281 -3.32 5.32 -1.15
N ALA A 282 -2.20 6.01 -1.00
CA ALA A 282 -1.62 6.37 0.28
C ALA A 282 -1.39 7.88 0.40
N THR A 283 -1.40 8.37 1.63
CA THR A 283 -1.12 9.74 2.08
C THR A 283 -2.16 10.78 1.64
N HIS A 284 -2.30 11.83 2.45
CA HIS A 284 -3.17 13.00 2.20
C HIS A 284 -4.65 12.65 1.94
N LEU A 285 -5.18 11.58 2.59
CA LEU A 285 -6.60 11.19 2.43
C LEU A 285 -7.52 11.98 3.36
N LEU A 286 -7.25 11.94 4.67
CA LEU A 286 -7.99 12.67 5.72
C LEU A 286 -7.00 13.43 6.62
N GLU A 287 -5.96 14.00 6.05
CA GLU A 287 -4.82 14.58 6.78
C GLU A 287 -5.23 15.68 7.76
N SER A 288 -6.23 16.50 7.41
CA SER A 288 -6.76 17.51 8.32
C SER A 288 -7.29 16.92 9.63
N MET A 289 -7.71 15.65 9.61
CA MET A 289 -8.21 14.94 10.78
C MET A 289 -7.12 14.46 11.75
N ILE A 290 -5.84 14.65 11.44
CA ILE A 290 -4.78 14.53 12.45
C ILE A 290 -5.10 15.48 13.62
N GLU A 291 -5.60 16.68 13.34
CA GLU A 291 -5.91 17.73 14.32
C GLU A 291 -7.42 18.02 14.44
N SER A 292 -8.15 17.96 13.31
CA SER A 292 -9.59 18.32 13.23
C SER A 292 -10.49 17.09 13.46
N PRO A 293 -11.66 17.26 14.12
CA PRO A 293 -12.63 16.18 14.30
C PRO A 293 -13.41 15.82 13.03
N VAL A 294 -13.32 16.63 11.99
CA VAL A 294 -14.02 16.42 10.71
C VAL A 294 -13.08 16.72 9.53
N PRO A 295 -13.20 16.00 8.42
CA PRO A 295 -12.40 16.25 7.24
C PRO A 295 -12.89 17.49 6.48
N THR A 296 -12.04 18.00 5.62
CA THR A 296 -12.41 19.02 4.64
C THR A 296 -13.28 18.41 3.54
N ARG A 297 -14.02 19.26 2.82
CA ARG A 297 -14.80 18.81 1.65
C ARG A 297 -13.91 18.29 0.52
N ALA A 298 -12.71 18.85 0.38
CA ALA A 298 -11.73 18.40 -0.62
C ALA A 298 -11.27 16.97 -0.33
N GLU A 299 -10.97 16.63 0.93
CA GLU A 299 -10.59 15.28 1.34
C GLU A 299 -11.72 14.26 1.12
N ILE A 300 -12.97 14.61 1.45
CA ILE A 300 -14.12 13.74 1.15
C ILE A 300 -14.20 13.48 -0.36
N SER A 301 -14.02 14.51 -1.19
CA SER A 301 -14.06 14.38 -2.65
C SER A 301 -12.89 13.57 -3.18
N ASP A 302 -11.70 13.68 -2.58
CA ASP A 302 -10.54 12.91 -2.94
C ASP A 302 -10.72 11.42 -2.62
N VAL A 303 -11.14 11.07 -1.40
CA VAL A 303 -11.48 9.69 -1.04
C VAL A 303 -12.52 9.10 -1.98
N ALA A 304 -13.57 9.87 -2.29
CA ALA A 304 -14.63 9.46 -3.22
C ALA A 304 -14.05 9.19 -4.63
N ASN A 305 -13.13 10.04 -5.11
CA ASN A 305 -12.47 9.85 -6.40
C ASN A 305 -11.64 8.57 -6.43
N VAL A 306 -10.84 8.32 -5.39
CA VAL A 306 -10.00 7.10 -5.28
C VAL A 306 -10.85 5.82 -5.32
N VAL A 307 -11.99 5.82 -4.61
CA VAL A 307 -12.94 4.71 -4.64
C VAL A 307 -13.56 4.53 -6.03
N ASN A 308 -13.95 5.62 -6.69
CA ASN A 308 -14.50 5.59 -8.05
C ASN A 308 -13.48 5.12 -9.10
N GLU A 309 -12.20 5.44 -8.94
CA GLU A 309 -11.13 4.93 -9.80
C GLU A 309 -10.90 3.42 -9.62
N GLY A 310 -11.40 2.84 -8.55
CA GLY A 310 -11.34 1.41 -8.28
C GLY A 310 -10.06 0.97 -7.59
N ALA A 311 -9.45 1.78 -6.73
CA ALA A 311 -8.35 1.35 -5.88
C ALA A 311 -8.77 0.18 -4.96
N ASP A 312 -7.84 -0.75 -4.69
CA ASP A 312 -8.11 -1.86 -3.77
C ASP A 312 -8.10 -1.39 -2.32
N CYS A 313 -7.20 -0.49 -1.96
CA CYS A 313 -6.99 -0.06 -0.59
C CYS A 313 -6.83 1.45 -0.46
N LEU A 314 -7.34 1.98 0.65
CA LEU A 314 -7.09 3.31 1.16
C LEU A 314 -6.18 3.21 2.39
N MET A 315 -5.09 4.00 2.45
CA MET A 315 -4.16 3.95 3.57
C MET A 315 -4.15 5.26 4.36
N LEU A 316 -4.44 5.17 5.66
CA LEU A 316 -4.26 6.23 6.63
C LEU A 316 -2.83 6.17 7.20
N SER A 317 -2.20 7.32 7.32
CA SER A 317 -0.82 7.50 7.80
C SER A 317 -0.77 8.24 9.14
N GLY A 318 -0.59 9.54 9.13
CA GLY A 318 -0.58 10.40 10.32
C GLY A 318 -1.88 10.33 11.12
N GLU A 319 -3.01 10.19 10.43
CA GLU A 319 -4.36 10.14 10.98
C GLU A 319 -4.52 9.02 12.04
N THR A 320 -3.84 7.88 11.84
CA THR A 320 -3.89 6.74 12.76
C THR A 320 -2.61 6.55 13.58
N THR A 321 -1.51 7.22 13.20
CA THR A 321 -0.22 7.12 13.91
C THR A 321 -0.13 8.05 15.10
N THR A 322 -0.43 9.34 14.89
CA THR A 322 -0.31 10.44 15.87
C THR A 322 -1.55 11.30 15.96
N GLY A 323 -2.54 11.05 15.12
CA GLY A 323 -3.78 11.82 15.07
C GLY A 323 -4.55 11.75 16.39
N LYS A 324 -5.29 12.81 16.70
CA LYS A 324 -6.06 12.93 17.95
C LYS A 324 -7.28 12.02 17.98
N GLN A 325 -7.80 11.62 16.80
CA GLN A 325 -9.08 10.90 16.68
C GLN A 325 -8.99 9.75 15.65
N PRO A 326 -8.12 8.74 15.87
CA PRO A 326 -7.89 7.68 14.89
C PRO A 326 -9.13 6.85 14.56
N LEU A 327 -10.02 6.62 15.56
CA LEU A 327 -11.24 5.85 15.36
C LEU A 327 -12.27 6.61 14.51
N ASP A 328 -12.38 7.93 14.69
CA ASP A 328 -13.28 8.76 13.88
C ASP A 328 -12.80 8.86 12.43
N CYS A 329 -11.47 8.91 12.22
CA CYS A 329 -10.89 8.84 10.87
C CYS A 329 -11.28 7.54 10.16
N LEU A 330 -11.20 6.40 10.84
CA LEU A 330 -11.59 5.11 10.31
C LEU A 330 -13.10 5.03 10.03
N ASP A 331 -13.94 5.54 10.95
CA ASP A 331 -15.40 5.58 10.75
C ASP A 331 -15.77 6.41 9.52
N ILE A 332 -15.23 7.62 9.42
CA ILE A 332 -15.50 8.53 8.30
C ILE A 332 -15.02 7.91 6.97
N LEU A 333 -13.81 7.34 6.95
CA LEU A 333 -13.29 6.66 5.75
C LEU A 333 -14.21 5.52 5.32
N ASN A 334 -14.64 4.66 6.26
CA ASN A 334 -15.56 3.57 6.02
C ASN A 334 -16.89 4.05 5.46
N ARG A 335 -17.45 5.13 6.03
CA ARG A 335 -18.74 5.71 5.59
C ARG A 335 -18.65 6.28 4.19
N ILE A 336 -17.56 7.01 3.86
CA ILE A 336 -17.37 7.56 2.51
C ILE A 336 -17.25 6.41 1.52
N ALA A 337 -16.35 5.43 1.77
CA ALA A 337 -16.14 4.31 0.87
C ALA A 337 -17.44 3.54 0.62
N SER A 338 -18.15 3.12 1.68
CA SER A 338 -19.41 2.38 1.57
C SER A 338 -20.48 3.16 0.80
N ARG A 339 -20.57 4.48 1.04
CA ARG A 339 -21.58 5.31 0.38
C ARG A 339 -21.31 5.46 -1.12
N ILE A 340 -20.05 5.68 -1.47
CA ILE A 340 -19.64 5.79 -2.88
C ILE A 340 -19.82 4.46 -3.61
N GLU A 341 -19.38 3.34 -3.03
CA GLU A 341 -19.56 2.01 -3.60
C GLU A 341 -21.02 1.67 -3.89
N SER A 342 -21.97 2.17 -3.07
CA SER A 342 -23.39 1.94 -3.29
C SER A 342 -23.97 2.70 -4.50
N GLU A 343 -23.26 3.71 -5.01
CA GLU A 343 -23.66 4.51 -6.18
C GLU A 343 -22.92 4.08 -7.47
N ILE A 344 -21.83 3.31 -7.33
CA ILE A 344 -21.12 2.81 -8.51
C ILE A 344 -22.01 1.81 -9.24
N VAL A 345 -22.24 2.06 -10.52
CA VAL A 345 -23.01 1.13 -11.36
C VAL A 345 -22.32 -0.23 -11.40
N PRO A 346 -23.00 -1.32 -11.02
CA PRO A 346 -22.42 -2.66 -11.07
C PRO A 346 -21.94 -2.98 -12.49
N GLY A 347 -20.69 -3.37 -12.59
CA GLY A 347 -20.06 -3.74 -13.86
C GLY A 347 -18.85 -4.63 -13.64
N LEU A 348 -18.37 -5.23 -14.70
CA LEU A 348 -17.12 -6.00 -14.68
C LEU A 348 -16.06 -5.24 -15.48
N SER A 349 -14.85 -5.14 -14.94
CA SER A 349 -13.74 -4.54 -15.66
C SER A 349 -13.47 -5.29 -16.97
N GLU A 350 -13.65 -4.61 -18.12
CA GLU A 350 -13.38 -5.19 -19.44
C GLU A 350 -11.88 -5.21 -19.78
N GLU A 351 -11.11 -4.34 -19.16
CA GLU A 351 -9.67 -4.17 -19.39
C GLU A 351 -8.82 -5.31 -18.78
N LEU A 352 -9.36 -6.04 -17.81
CA LEU A 352 -8.64 -7.13 -17.16
C LEU A 352 -8.26 -8.23 -18.13
N LYS A 353 -6.97 -8.50 -18.23
CA LYS A 353 -6.38 -9.52 -19.11
C LYS A 353 -6.59 -10.93 -18.53
N LEU A 354 -7.60 -11.65 -19.04
CA LEU A 354 -7.93 -13.02 -18.63
C LEU A 354 -7.43 -14.02 -19.69
N PHE A 355 -6.17 -14.44 -19.57
CA PHE A 355 -5.56 -15.34 -20.56
C PHE A 355 -5.94 -16.82 -20.38
N ARG A 356 -6.04 -17.29 -19.13
CA ARG A 356 -6.32 -18.69 -18.81
C ARG A 356 -7.83 -18.98 -18.84
N PRO A 357 -8.28 -20.19 -19.29
CA PRO A 357 -9.69 -20.56 -19.29
C PRO A 357 -10.37 -20.34 -17.94
N LYS A 358 -9.74 -20.79 -16.84
CA LYS A 358 -10.28 -20.64 -15.49
C LYS A 358 -10.44 -19.17 -15.08
N ALA A 359 -9.54 -18.28 -15.50
CA ALA A 359 -9.67 -16.84 -15.27
C ALA A 359 -10.86 -16.25 -16.06
N LYS A 360 -11.13 -16.72 -17.29
CA LYS A 360 -12.34 -16.34 -18.05
C LYS A 360 -13.62 -16.80 -17.38
N MET A 361 -13.59 -17.98 -16.76
CA MET A 361 -14.71 -18.50 -15.98
C MET A 361 -15.06 -17.63 -14.78
N LEU A 362 -14.06 -16.97 -14.14
CA LEU A 362 -14.32 -16.01 -13.06
C LEU A 362 -15.25 -14.87 -13.49
N ARG A 363 -15.05 -14.32 -14.69
CA ARG A 363 -15.93 -13.27 -15.24
C ARG A 363 -17.35 -13.76 -15.40
N SER A 364 -17.53 -14.96 -15.93
CA SER A 364 -18.86 -15.58 -16.07
C SER A 364 -19.52 -15.86 -14.73
N ALA A 365 -18.75 -16.36 -13.75
CA ALA A 365 -19.23 -16.60 -12.39
C ALA A 365 -19.64 -15.30 -11.67
N ALA A 366 -18.81 -14.27 -11.76
CA ALA A 366 -19.10 -12.96 -11.21
C ALA A 366 -20.35 -12.33 -11.85
N MET A 367 -20.48 -12.41 -13.19
CA MET A 367 -21.65 -11.91 -13.93
C MET A 367 -22.92 -12.66 -13.51
N LEU A 368 -22.84 -13.99 -13.35
CA LEU A 368 -23.97 -14.80 -12.90
C LEU A 368 -24.42 -14.35 -11.51
N ALA A 369 -23.48 -14.26 -10.56
CA ALA A 369 -23.78 -13.81 -9.20
C ALA A 369 -24.41 -12.41 -9.17
N MET A 370 -23.87 -11.44 -9.89
CA MET A 370 -24.40 -10.05 -9.94
C MET A 370 -25.84 -9.97 -10.46
N LYS A 371 -26.29 -10.95 -11.28
CA LYS A 371 -27.64 -10.99 -11.85
C LYS A 371 -28.63 -11.79 -11.03
N MET A 372 -28.16 -12.47 -9.99
CA MET A 372 -29.00 -13.25 -9.08
C MET A 372 -29.24 -12.47 -7.79
N ASN A 373 -30.40 -12.64 -7.20
CA ASN A 373 -30.69 -12.09 -5.88
C ASN A 373 -30.05 -12.98 -4.81
N ASN A 374 -29.58 -12.37 -3.71
CA ASN A 374 -28.98 -13.06 -2.57
C ASN A 374 -27.92 -14.08 -2.98
N SER A 375 -26.94 -13.63 -3.76
CA SER A 375 -25.89 -14.50 -4.29
C SER A 375 -24.49 -14.01 -3.91
N ALA A 376 -23.55 -14.95 -3.84
CA ALA A 376 -22.14 -14.68 -3.61
C ALA A 376 -21.25 -15.53 -4.53
N VAL A 377 -20.00 -15.14 -4.70
CA VAL A 377 -19.00 -15.93 -5.43
C VAL A 377 -18.04 -16.60 -4.46
N LEU A 378 -17.85 -17.91 -4.61
CA LEU A 378 -16.86 -18.69 -3.87
C LEU A 378 -15.70 -19.06 -4.77
N VAL A 379 -14.47 -18.81 -4.30
CA VAL A 379 -13.24 -19.27 -4.95
C VAL A 379 -12.35 -20.01 -3.96
N PHE A 380 -11.66 -21.04 -4.44
CA PHE A 380 -10.65 -21.79 -3.68
C PHE A 380 -9.29 -21.53 -4.29
N THR A 381 -8.33 -21.11 -3.48
CA THR A 381 -7.00 -20.70 -3.96
C THR A 381 -5.89 -21.08 -3.00
N ARG A 382 -4.72 -21.48 -3.55
CA ARG A 382 -3.47 -21.72 -2.81
C ARG A 382 -2.39 -20.70 -3.16
N SER A 383 -2.60 -19.90 -4.20
CA SER A 383 -1.66 -18.86 -4.64
C SER A 383 -2.20 -17.43 -4.47
N GLY A 384 -3.53 -17.28 -4.28
CA GLY A 384 -4.21 -15.98 -4.29
C GLY A 384 -4.58 -15.46 -5.68
N ASP A 385 -4.04 -16.02 -6.77
CA ASP A 385 -4.22 -15.52 -8.14
C ASP A 385 -5.70 -15.42 -8.57
N LEU A 386 -6.51 -16.44 -8.27
CA LEU A 386 -7.93 -16.41 -8.61
C LEU A 386 -8.69 -15.33 -7.82
N ALA A 387 -8.36 -15.16 -6.53
CA ALA A 387 -8.98 -14.13 -5.70
C ALA A 387 -8.60 -12.72 -6.18
N ALA A 388 -7.32 -12.50 -6.52
CA ALA A 388 -6.86 -11.22 -7.07
C ALA A 388 -7.58 -10.86 -8.37
N LYS A 389 -7.70 -11.82 -9.30
CA LYS A 389 -8.44 -11.61 -10.55
C LYS A 389 -9.94 -11.39 -10.33
N LEU A 390 -10.54 -12.11 -9.37
CA LEU A 390 -11.95 -11.91 -9.02
C LEU A 390 -12.17 -10.52 -8.42
N GLY A 391 -11.32 -10.07 -7.49
CA GLY A 391 -11.35 -8.72 -6.96
C GLY A 391 -11.18 -7.66 -8.04
N ALA A 392 -10.21 -7.84 -8.96
CA ALA A 392 -9.94 -6.92 -10.06
C ALA A 392 -11.11 -6.80 -11.08
N LEU A 393 -11.98 -7.78 -11.17
CA LEU A 393 -13.23 -7.68 -11.95
C LEU A 393 -14.23 -6.68 -11.36
N ARG A 394 -14.11 -6.32 -10.08
CA ARG A 394 -15.03 -5.39 -9.38
C ARG A 394 -16.51 -5.79 -9.48
N PRO A 395 -16.90 -7.05 -9.16
CA PRO A 395 -18.29 -7.47 -9.24
C PRO A 395 -19.11 -6.86 -8.10
N ASN A 396 -19.46 -5.58 -8.25
CA ASN A 396 -20.23 -4.86 -7.24
C ASN A 396 -21.64 -5.48 -7.07
N GLY A 397 -22.04 -5.71 -5.83
CA GLY A 397 -23.35 -6.27 -5.49
C GLY A 397 -23.37 -7.77 -5.15
N ALA A 398 -22.26 -8.49 -5.35
CA ALA A 398 -22.10 -9.87 -4.91
C ALA A 398 -20.91 -10.02 -3.94
N PRO A 399 -21.07 -10.52 -2.71
CA PRO A 399 -19.96 -10.84 -1.82
C PRO A 399 -18.99 -11.85 -2.45
N LEU A 400 -17.70 -11.70 -2.17
CA LEU A 400 -16.63 -12.53 -2.69
C LEU A 400 -15.95 -13.29 -1.56
N PHE A 401 -16.14 -14.58 -1.49
CA PHE A 401 -15.55 -15.43 -0.46
C PHE A 401 -14.38 -16.23 -1.03
N ALA A 402 -13.19 -16.06 -0.45
CA ALA A 402 -12.01 -16.79 -0.86
C ALA A 402 -11.52 -17.74 0.22
N PHE A 403 -11.47 -19.02 -0.11
CA PHE A 403 -10.99 -20.09 0.79
C PHE A 403 -9.58 -20.51 0.43
N THR A 404 -8.76 -20.72 1.45
CA THR A 404 -7.39 -21.25 1.30
C THR A 404 -7.05 -22.22 2.43
N ASP A 405 -6.18 -23.20 2.14
CA ASP A 405 -5.58 -24.10 3.13
C ASP A 405 -4.12 -23.70 3.45
N VAL A 406 -3.64 -22.56 2.91
CA VAL A 406 -2.30 -22.03 3.14
C VAL A 406 -2.34 -21.00 4.25
N ASP A 407 -1.64 -21.29 5.34
CA ASP A 407 -1.48 -20.33 6.43
C ASP A 407 -0.76 -19.05 5.95
N GLY A 408 -1.20 -17.91 6.42
CA GLY A 408 -0.71 -16.60 5.98
C GLY A 408 -1.36 -16.09 4.70
N LEU A 409 -1.71 -16.94 3.74
CA LEU A 409 -2.38 -16.47 2.52
C LEU A 409 -3.74 -15.85 2.83
N HIS A 410 -4.51 -16.39 3.78
CA HIS A 410 -5.80 -15.82 4.16
C HIS A 410 -5.67 -14.36 4.67
N ARG A 411 -4.57 -14.01 5.35
CA ARG A 411 -4.29 -12.62 5.74
C ARG A 411 -3.90 -11.78 4.53
N ARG A 412 -3.06 -12.32 3.64
CA ARG A 412 -2.65 -11.62 2.41
C ARG A 412 -3.83 -11.32 1.48
N LEU A 413 -4.84 -12.17 1.43
CA LEU A 413 -6.04 -11.91 0.65
C LEU A 413 -6.84 -10.68 1.11
N ARG A 414 -6.62 -10.17 2.35
CA ARG A 414 -7.27 -8.95 2.86
C ARG A 414 -6.84 -7.66 2.16
N LEU A 415 -5.79 -7.70 1.36
CA LEU A 415 -5.39 -6.55 0.54
C LEU A 415 -6.25 -6.40 -0.74
N ILE A 416 -7.01 -7.44 -1.11
CA ILE A 416 -7.73 -7.50 -2.38
C ILE A 416 -9.14 -6.96 -2.21
N TRP A 417 -9.55 -6.06 -3.09
CA TRP A 417 -10.89 -5.48 -3.12
C TRP A 417 -12.00 -6.54 -3.05
N GLY A 418 -12.96 -6.33 -2.19
CA GLY A 418 -14.18 -7.15 -2.05
C GLY A 418 -13.98 -8.55 -1.47
N ILE A 419 -12.75 -9.05 -1.36
CA ILE A 419 -12.48 -10.41 -0.89
C ILE A 419 -12.65 -10.50 0.64
N GLU A 420 -13.50 -11.44 1.11
CA GLU A 420 -13.48 -11.91 2.49
C GLU A 420 -12.81 -13.29 2.52
N PRO A 421 -11.64 -13.40 3.17
CA PRO A 421 -10.83 -14.61 3.15
C PRO A 421 -11.14 -15.54 4.33
N PHE A 422 -11.06 -16.85 4.07
CA PHE A 422 -11.24 -17.91 5.08
C PHE A 422 -10.11 -18.92 5.01
N LEU A 423 -9.57 -19.27 6.16
CA LEU A 423 -8.64 -20.39 6.31
C LEU A 423 -9.45 -21.66 6.61
N MET A 424 -9.25 -22.73 5.83
CA MET A 424 -9.80 -24.04 6.09
C MET A 424 -9.02 -25.13 5.34
N ASN A 425 -8.94 -26.32 5.90
CA ASN A 425 -8.32 -27.45 5.22
C ASN A 425 -9.15 -27.91 4.01
N PHE A 426 -8.48 -28.16 2.89
CA PHE A 426 -9.09 -28.73 1.71
C PHE A 426 -9.07 -30.27 1.78
N SER A 427 -10.19 -30.89 1.45
CA SER A 427 -10.29 -32.33 1.29
C SER A 427 -9.77 -32.76 -0.08
N GLU A 428 -9.33 -34.02 -0.20
CA GLU A 428 -9.05 -34.64 -1.50
C GLU A 428 -10.33 -34.74 -2.36
N ASN A 429 -11.49 -34.83 -1.71
CA ASN A 429 -12.79 -34.75 -2.38
C ASN A 429 -13.23 -33.27 -2.49
N PRO A 430 -13.27 -32.69 -3.71
CA PRO A 430 -13.68 -31.30 -3.92
C PRO A 430 -15.10 -30.99 -3.41
N GLU A 431 -16.02 -31.96 -3.51
CA GLU A 431 -17.39 -31.82 -3.02
C GLU A 431 -17.45 -31.62 -1.50
N LEU A 432 -16.63 -32.38 -0.77
CA LEU A 432 -16.55 -32.23 0.68
C LEU A 432 -15.94 -30.88 1.06
N THR A 433 -14.95 -30.41 0.28
CA THR A 433 -14.36 -29.06 0.49
C THR A 433 -15.42 -27.98 0.33
N ILE A 434 -16.25 -28.04 -0.72
CA ILE A 434 -17.32 -27.07 -0.96
C ILE A 434 -18.34 -27.12 0.18
N LYS A 435 -18.78 -28.33 0.57
CA LYS A 435 -19.73 -28.50 1.67
C LYS A 435 -19.22 -27.91 2.98
N ASN A 436 -17.96 -28.16 3.31
CA ASN A 436 -17.33 -27.60 4.52
C ASN A 436 -17.25 -26.07 4.45
N ALA A 437 -16.95 -25.50 3.28
CA ALA A 437 -16.93 -24.06 3.07
C ALA A 437 -18.32 -23.43 3.30
N ILE A 438 -19.36 -24.02 2.74
CA ILE A 438 -20.75 -23.58 2.94
C ILE A 438 -21.15 -23.67 4.41
N GLN A 439 -20.81 -24.76 5.09
CA GLN A 439 -21.07 -24.92 6.52
C GLN A 439 -20.36 -23.86 7.36
N LYS A 440 -19.09 -23.55 7.02
CA LYS A 440 -18.32 -22.49 7.70
C LYS A 440 -18.97 -21.13 7.50
N LEU A 441 -19.36 -20.78 6.27
CA LEU A 441 -20.07 -19.51 5.99
C LEU A 441 -21.40 -19.42 6.74
N LYS A 442 -22.15 -20.53 6.85
CA LYS A 442 -23.41 -20.59 7.58
C LYS A 442 -23.19 -20.43 9.08
N HIS A 443 -22.21 -21.14 9.64
CA HIS A 443 -21.86 -21.06 11.07
C HIS A 443 -21.41 -19.66 11.49
N GLU A 444 -20.70 -18.95 10.60
CA GLU A 444 -20.23 -17.57 10.84
C GLU A 444 -21.26 -16.51 10.37
N GLU A 445 -22.48 -16.92 10.05
CA GLU A 445 -23.61 -16.05 9.67
C GLU A 445 -23.35 -15.18 8.41
N TRP A 446 -22.48 -15.63 7.52
CA TRP A 446 -22.25 -14.97 6.25
C TRP A 446 -23.34 -15.26 5.22
N VAL A 447 -23.94 -16.44 5.29
CA VAL A 447 -25.01 -16.91 4.39
C VAL A 447 -26.13 -17.55 5.20
N GLU A 448 -27.35 -17.54 4.62
CA GLU A 448 -28.57 -18.11 5.18
C GLU A 448 -29.14 -19.16 4.23
N SER A 449 -30.03 -20.01 4.71
CA SER A 449 -30.74 -20.99 3.86
C SER A 449 -31.49 -20.26 2.74
N GLY A 450 -31.39 -20.77 1.53
CA GLY A 450 -31.94 -20.20 0.30
C GLY A 450 -31.01 -19.22 -0.42
N ASP A 451 -29.88 -18.80 0.18
CA ASP A 451 -28.87 -18.01 -0.54
C ASP A 451 -28.22 -18.82 -1.66
N GLN A 452 -27.83 -18.12 -2.74
CA GLN A 452 -27.24 -18.76 -3.92
C GLN A 452 -25.72 -18.53 -3.96
N LEU A 453 -24.94 -19.59 -4.18
CA LEU A 453 -23.48 -19.56 -4.23
C LEU A 453 -22.98 -19.99 -5.59
N VAL A 454 -22.31 -19.07 -6.28
CA VAL A 454 -21.62 -19.34 -7.54
C VAL A 454 -20.19 -19.75 -7.24
N THR A 455 -19.88 -21.02 -7.38
CA THR A 455 -18.59 -21.59 -7.00
C THR A 455 -17.72 -21.83 -8.22
N VAL A 456 -16.50 -21.30 -8.23
CA VAL A 456 -15.45 -21.61 -9.22
C VAL A 456 -14.49 -22.61 -8.62
N THR A 457 -14.50 -23.84 -9.10
CA THR A 457 -13.78 -24.97 -8.52
C THR A 457 -13.37 -26.00 -9.57
N ASN A 458 -12.72 -27.06 -9.11
CA ASN A 458 -12.44 -28.24 -9.89
C ASN A 458 -13.42 -29.36 -9.49
N VAL A 459 -13.89 -30.13 -10.46
CA VAL A 459 -14.67 -31.35 -10.21
C VAL A 459 -13.95 -32.56 -10.80
N PHE A 460 -14.17 -33.72 -10.20
CA PHE A 460 -13.67 -34.98 -10.73
C PHE A 460 -14.76 -35.59 -11.63
N ALA A 461 -14.55 -35.60 -12.94
CA ALA A 461 -15.49 -36.11 -13.90
C ALA A 461 -14.76 -36.94 -14.97
N GLY A 462 -15.28 -38.14 -15.27
CA GLY A 462 -14.70 -39.05 -16.26
C GLY A 462 -13.24 -39.45 -15.98
N GLY A 463 -12.86 -39.60 -14.70
CA GLY A 463 -11.49 -39.98 -14.30
C GLY A 463 -10.46 -38.86 -14.38
N ARG A 464 -10.86 -37.62 -14.59
CA ARG A 464 -9.97 -36.43 -14.68
C ARG A 464 -10.53 -35.26 -13.93
N VAL A 465 -9.63 -34.31 -13.57
CA VAL A 465 -10.01 -33.02 -13.00
C VAL A 465 -10.49 -32.07 -14.10
N VAL A 466 -11.69 -31.52 -13.92
CA VAL A 466 -12.34 -30.59 -14.85
C VAL A 466 -12.62 -29.27 -14.10
N GLU A 467 -12.29 -28.16 -14.69
CA GLU A 467 -12.66 -26.82 -14.17
C GLU A 467 -14.16 -26.60 -14.37
N SER A 468 -14.86 -26.05 -13.36
CA SER A 468 -16.30 -25.86 -13.40
C SER A 468 -16.75 -24.58 -12.71
N ILE A 469 -17.88 -24.04 -13.17
CA ILE A 469 -18.71 -23.11 -12.43
C ILE A 469 -19.94 -23.90 -11.96
N GLN A 470 -20.24 -23.80 -10.69
CA GLN A 470 -21.40 -24.47 -10.09
C GLN A 470 -22.29 -23.45 -9.41
N LEU A 471 -23.58 -23.59 -9.59
CA LEU A 471 -24.59 -22.87 -8.81
C LEU A 471 -25.08 -23.81 -7.70
N ARG A 472 -25.04 -23.29 -6.47
CA ARG A 472 -25.46 -24.04 -5.28
C ARG A 472 -26.37 -23.19 -4.43
N GLU A 473 -27.40 -23.82 -3.90
CA GLU A 473 -28.27 -23.23 -2.89
C GLU A 473 -27.78 -23.64 -1.49
N VAL A 474 -27.84 -22.74 -0.55
CA VAL A 474 -27.54 -23.02 0.85
C VAL A 474 -28.73 -23.67 1.50
N ASP A 475 -28.57 -24.92 1.97
CA ASP A 475 -29.59 -25.71 2.65
C ASP A 475 -30.06 -25.12 3.98
#